data_27d83bc6bf4c3acb29f13106a7d58d76
#
_entry.id   27d83bc6bf4c3acb29f13106a7d58d76
#
_cell.length_a   1.000
_cell.length_b   1.000
_cell.length_c   1.000
_cell.angle_alpha   90.00
_cell.angle_beta   90.00
_cell.angle_gamma   90.00
#
_symmetry.space_group_name_H-M   'P 1'
#
loop_
_entity.id
_entity.type
_entity.pdbx_description
1 polymer ?
#
loop_
_entity_poly.entity_id
_entity_poly.type
_entity_poly.pdbx_seq_one_letter_code
_entity_poly.pdbx_strand_id
1 'polypeptide(L)'
;KDDNNIESKSNTLLQPLFSFINASEERINKNVISLKDATNNSAQDKIMNELSEFLGKYKNSSYKGQFGENQLETVLNQLFPSAEVINSTGIKASCDFRVNRTNQSTILVETKNYDRNVTLDEVKKFIRDIEQQKCHGIFLSQHSGITSKQNFQIDIKGTNILVYVHNVDYCPHTIKIAIDIIDTLSDRLAELEEDTDEICIPKEVLDDINKEYSR
;
A
#
# COMPACT_ATOMS: atom_id res chain seq x y z
N LYS A 1 2.93 23.82 -13.10
CA LYS A 1 1.94 23.60 -14.21
C LYS A 1 1.90 22.13 -14.64
N ASP A 2 2.76 21.26 -14.09
CA ASP A 2 2.88 19.85 -14.49
C ASP A 2 2.24 18.85 -13.49
N ASP A 3 1.86 19.30 -12.30
CA ASP A 3 1.32 18.41 -11.24
C ASP A 3 -0.09 17.86 -11.56
N ASN A 4 -0.88 18.60 -12.34
CA ASN A 4 -2.21 18.13 -12.77
C ASN A 4 -2.18 17.03 -13.84
N ASN A 5 -0.99 16.70 -14.39
CA ASN A 5 -0.90 15.76 -15.51
C ASN A 5 -0.66 14.31 -15.08
N ILE A 6 -0.22 14.06 -13.85
CA ILE A 6 0.08 12.73 -13.33
C ILE A 6 -1.15 12.14 -12.65
N GLU A 7 -1.88 12.91 -11.85
CA GLU A 7 -3.18 12.48 -11.31
C GLU A 7 -4.19 12.17 -12.42
N SER A 8 -4.20 12.99 -13.50
CA SER A 8 -5.06 12.73 -14.66
C SER A 8 -4.68 11.44 -15.39
N LYS A 9 -3.41 11.06 -15.44
CA LYS A 9 -2.94 9.84 -16.12
C LYS A 9 -3.17 8.56 -15.31
N SER A 10 -3.05 8.62 -13.98
CA SER A 10 -3.36 7.48 -13.11
C SER A 10 -4.86 7.20 -13.08
N ASN A 11 -5.68 8.24 -12.93
CA ASN A 11 -7.13 8.13 -13.10
C ASN A 11 -7.52 7.69 -14.52
N THR A 12 -6.76 8.08 -15.54
CA THR A 12 -7.03 7.68 -16.93
C THR A 12 -6.73 6.20 -17.20
N LEU A 13 -5.84 5.56 -16.43
CA LEU A 13 -5.55 4.11 -16.55
C LEU A 13 -6.48 3.23 -15.73
N LEU A 14 -6.96 3.70 -14.58
CA LEU A 14 -7.88 2.94 -13.72
C LEU A 14 -9.37 3.22 -14.07
N GLN A 15 -9.70 4.41 -14.55
CA GLN A 15 -11.05 4.74 -15.05
C GLN A 15 -11.57 3.76 -16.11
N PRO A 16 -10.76 3.32 -17.11
CA PRO A 16 -11.23 2.31 -18.05
C PRO A 16 -11.54 0.97 -17.39
N LEU A 17 -10.82 0.59 -16.33
CA LEU A 17 -11.08 -0.65 -15.60
C LEU A 17 -12.35 -0.55 -14.77
N PHE A 18 -12.55 0.56 -14.05
CA PHE A 18 -13.79 0.83 -13.31
C PHE A 18 -14.98 1.03 -14.26
N SER A 19 -14.81 1.74 -15.37
CA SER A 19 -15.86 1.87 -16.38
C SER A 19 -16.17 0.55 -17.09
N PHE A 20 -15.16 -0.32 -17.28
CA PHE A 20 -15.36 -1.67 -17.80
C PHE A 20 -16.11 -2.56 -16.80
N ILE A 21 -15.75 -2.49 -15.50
CA ILE A 21 -16.45 -3.21 -14.42
C ILE A 21 -17.90 -2.72 -14.33
N ASN A 22 -18.13 -1.41 -14.27
CA ASN A 22 -19.48 -0.83 -14.20
C ASN A 22 -20.29 -1.09 -15.49
N ALA A 23 -19.66 -0.98 -16.65
CA ALA A 23 -20.30 -1.31 -17.93
C ALA A 23 -20.57 -2.81 -18.07
N SER A 24 -19.72 -3.67 -17.51
CA SER A 24 -19.96 -5.12 -17.44
C SER A 24 -21.09 -5.45 -16.48
N GLU A 25 -21.18 -4.75 -15.35
CA GLU A 25 -22.27 -4.89 -14.39
C GLU A 25 -23.62 -4.43 -14.98
N GLU A 26 -23.64 -3.30 -15.70
CA GLU A 26 -24.82 -2.84 -16.45
C GLU A 26 -25.23 -3.79 -17.59
N ARG A 27 -24.24 -4.33 -18.33
CA ARG A 27 -24.52 -5.32 -19.40
C ARG A 27 -25.01 -6.63 -18.84
N ILE A 28 -24.46 -7.10 -17.74
CA ILE A 28 -24.92 -8.30 -17.02
C ILE A 28 -26.35 -8.07 -16.52
N ASN A 29 -26.63 -6.94 -15.89
CA ASN A 29 -27.97 -6.60 -15.43
C ASN A 29 -28.98 -6.47 -16.57
N LYS A 30 -28.62 -5.82 -17.69
CA LYS A 30 -29.49 -5.74 -18.89
C LYS A 30 -29.71 -7.11 -19.53
N ASN A 31 -28.69 -7.94 -19.61
CA ASN A 31 -28.80 -9.31 -20.14
C ASN A 31 -29.61 -10.23 -19.21
N VAL A 32 -29.47 -10.06 -17.90
CA VAL A 32 -30.27 -10.80 -16.90
C VAL A 32 -31.73 -10.40 -16.98
N ILE A 33 -32.04 -9.11 -17.19
CA ILE A 33 -33.42 -8.63 -17.38
C ILE A 33 -34.00 -9.14 -18.70
N SER A 34 -33.24 -9.09 -19.79
CA SER A 34 -33.72 -9.59 -21.11
C SER A 34 -33.81 -11.12 -21.20
N LEU A 35 -32.99 -11.86 -20.44
CA LEU A 35 -33.07 -13.30 -20.29
C LEU A 35 -34.24 -13.72 -19.37
N LYS A 36 -34.65 -12.85 -18.44
CA LYS A 36 -35.80 -13.08 -17.57
C LYS A 36 -37.13 -13.13 -18.33
N ASP A 37 -37.19 -12.46 -19.46
CA ASP A 37 -38.36 -12.44 -20.33
C ASP A 37 -38.39 -13.56 -21.39
N ALA A 38 -37.30 -14.32 -21.53
CA ALA A 38 -37.14 -15.18 -22.71
C ALA A 38 -36.86 -16.66 -22.49
N THR A 39 -36.78 -17.26 -21.32
CA THR A 39 -36.74 -18.76 -21.24
C THR A 39 -36.17 -19.37 -19.95
N ASN A 40 -36.80 -20.46 -19.51
CA ASN A 40 -36.37 -21.58 -18.66
C ASN A 40 -35.44 -21.31 -17.44
N ASN A 41 -36.03 -21.48 -16.27
CA ASN A 41 -35.46 -21.29 -14.92
C ASN A 41 -34.09 -21.97 -14.63
N SER A 42 -33.70 -23.02 -15.31
CA SER A 42 -32.47 -23.77 -14.95
C SER A 42 -31.18 -23.11 -15.42
N ALA A 43 -31.16 -22.39 -16.53
CA ALA A 43 -29.96 -21.67 -17.00
C ALA A 43 -29.77 -20.37 -16.24
N GLN A 44 -30.84 -19.70 -15.85
CA GLN A 44 -30.82 -18.50 -14.99
C GLN A 44 -30.28 -18.81 -13.59
N ASP A 45 -30.72 -19.89 -12.98
CA ASP A 45 -30.25 -20.31 -11.65
C ASP A 45 -28.75 -20.61 -11.67
N LYS A 46 -28.23 -21.18 -12.76
CA LYS A 46 -26.81 -21.47 -12.93
C LYS A 46 -25.98 -20.19 -13.06
N ILE A 47 -26.41 -19.23 -13.89
CA ILE A 47 -25.76 -17.93 -14.06
C ILE A 47 -25.82 -17.11 -12.77
N MET A 48 -26.95 -17.11 -12.07
CA MET A 48 -27.11 -16.42 -10.79
C MET A 48 -26.22 -17.02 -9.70
N ASN A 49 -26.07 -18.35 -9.67
CA ASN A 49 -25.18 -19.04 -8.74
C ASN A 49 -23.70 -18.74 -9.05
N GLU A 50 -23.30 -18.79 -10.31
CA GLU A 50 -21.93 -18.44 -10.75
C GLU A 50 -21.60 -16.95 -10.46
N LEU A 51 -22.55 -16.04 -10.68
CA LEU A 51 -22.42 -14.63 -10.36
C LEU A 51 -22.36 -14.40 -8.83
N SER A 52 -23.19 -15.11 -8.08
CA SER A 52 -23.20 -15.07 -6.61
C SER A 52 -21.90 -15.63 -6.00
N GLU A 53 -21.36 -16.71 -6.57
CA GLU A 53 -20.03 -17.22 -6.20
C GLU A 53 -18.92 -16.23 -6.55
N PHE A 54 -18.96 -15.62 -7.73
CA PHE A 54 -17.99 -14.61 -8.15
C PHE A 54 -18.05 -13.38 -7.24
N LEU A 55 -19.23 -12.84 -6.97
CA LEU A 55 -19.41 -11.72 -6.02
C LEU A 55 -19.06 -12.13 -4.59
N GLY A 56 -19.30 -13.38 -4.20
CA GLY A 56 -18.88 -13.93 -2.91
C GLY A 56 -17.36 -13.99 -2.76
N LYS A 57 -16.65 -14.36 -3.81
CA LYS A 57 -15.18 -14.32 -3.85
C LYS A 57 -14.65 -12.88 -3.74
N TYR A 58 -15.29 -11.92 -4.42
CA TYR A 58 -14.93 -10.50 -4.32
C TYR A 58 -15.22 -9.88 -2.95
N LYS A 59 -16.20 -10.39 -2.21
CA LYS A 59 -16.47 -9.98 -0.81
C LYS A 59 -15.54 -10.64 0.20
N ASN A 60 -14.75 -11.64 -0.21
CA ASN A 60 -13.83 -12.31 0.66
C ASN A 60 -12.61 -11.40 0.94
N SER A 61 -12.34 -11.13 2.22
CA SER A 61 -11.22 -10.29 2.68
C SER A 61 -9.85 -10.79 2.16
N SER A 62 -9.69 -12.08 1.98
CA SER A 62 -8.47 -12.69 1.42
C SER A 62 -8.25 -12.29 -0.04
N TYR A 63 -9.32 -12.23 -0.83
CA TYR A 63 -9.23 -11.83 -2.25
C TYR A 63 -8.95 -10.33 -2.41
N LYS A 64 -9.58 -9.50 -1.56
CA LYS A 64 -9.26 -8.05 -1.48
C LYS A 64 -7.79 -7.82 -1.10
N GLY A 65 -7.26 -8.61 -0.17
CA GLY A 65 -5.86 -8.56 0.24
C GLY A 65 -4.92 -8.86 -0.92
N GLN A 66 -5.10 -10.02 -1.55
CA GLN A 66 -4.26 -10.45 -2.68
C GLN A 66 -4.33 -9.49 -3.88
N PHE A 67 -5.52 -8.97 -4.20
CA PHE A 67 -5.66 -7.96 -5.27
C PHE A 67 -4.90 -6.68 -4.93
N GLY A 68 -5.00 -6.19 -3.69
CA GLY A 68 -4.27 -5.03 -3.21
C GLY A 68 -2.75 -5.23 -3.23
N GLU A 69 -2.27 -6.41 -2.85
CA GLU A 69 -0.85 -6.77 -2.94
C GLU A 69 -0.37 -6.75 -4.40
N ASN A 70 -1.08 -7.37 -5.33
CA ASN A 70 -0.72 -7.36 -6.76
C ASN A 70 -0.67 -5.93 -7.34
N GLN A 71 -1.60 -5.07 -6.92
CA GLN A 71 -1.61 -3.67 -7.33
C GLN A 71 -0.39 -2.92 -6.80
N LEU A 72 -0.07 -3.10 -5.51
CA LEU A 72 1.12 -2.49 -4.90
C LEU A 72 2.42 -3.00 -5.54
N GLU A 73 2.52 -4.31 -5.82
CA GLU A 73 3.65 -4.89 -6.52
C GLU A 73 3.90 -4.24 -7.88
N THR A 74 2.82 -4.03 -8.64
CA THR A 74 2.87 -3.33 -9.93
C THR A 74 3.41 -1.90 -9.77
N VAL A 75 2.93 -1.17 -8.76
CA VAL A 75 3.38 0.20 -8.47
C VAL A 75 4.86 0.22 -8.06
N LEU A 76 5.28 -0.67 -7.17
CA LEU A 76 6.67 -0.75 -6.73
C LEU A 76 7.63 -1.08 -7.90
N ASN A 77 7.26 -2.03 -8.76
CA ASN A 77 8.05 -2.37 -9.95
C ASN A 77 8.12 -1.21 -10.96
N GLN A 78 7.06 -0.41 -11.10
CA GLN A 78 7.07 0.79 -11.95
C GLN A 78 7.94 1.91 -11.37
N LEU A 79 7.89 2.11 -10.06
CA LEU A 79 8.70 3.14 -9.37
C LEU A 79 10.18 2.80 -9.36
N PHE A 80 10.52 1.53 -9.25
CA PHE A 80 11.88 1.05 -9.08
C PHE A 80 12.21 -0.09 -10.06
N PRO A 81 12.29 0.18 -11.37
CA PRO A 81 12.47 -0.87 -12.38
C PRO A 81 13.81 -1.61 -12.28
N SER A 82 14.79 -1.04 -11.56
CA SER A 82 16.09 -1.66 -11.30
C SER A 82 16.19 -2.34 -9.93
N ALA A 83 15.13 -2.29 -9.12
CA ALA A 83 15.09 -2.93 -7.82
C ALA A 83 14.56 -4.36 -7.93
N GLU A 84 14.97 -5.19 -7.00
CA GLU A 84 14.34 -6.49 -6.77
C GLU A 84 13.19 -6.30 -5.78
N VAL A 85 11.96 -6.41 -6.26
CA VAL A 85 10.73 -6.38 -5.44
C VAL A 85 10.30 -7.81 -5.18
N ILE A 86 10.37 -8.24 -3.92
CA ILE A 86 10.04 -9.59 -3.49
C ILE A 86 8.74 -9.55 -2.71
N ASN A 87 7.73 -10.27 -3.19
CA ASN A 87 6.53 -10.56 -2.40
C ASN A 87 6.91 -11.55 -1.29
N SER A 88 6.84 -11.11 -0.05
CA SER A 88 7.18 -11.89 1.14
C SER A 88 5.96 -12.26 1.97
N THR A 89 4.76 -12.10 1.43
CA THR A 89 3.51 -12.50 2.06
C THR A 89 3.56 -13.97 2.48
N GLY A 90 3.25 -14.24 3.72
CA GLY A 90 3.31 -15.60 4.29
C GLY A 90 4.68 -16.04 4.81
N ILE A 91 5.74 -15.27 4.58
CA ILE A 91 7.03 -15.48 5.23
C ILE A 91 6.96 -14.88 6.64
N LYS A 92 7.44 -15.61 7.64
CA LYS A 92 7.38 -15.19 9.03
C LYS A 92 8.27 -13.95 9.26
N ALA A 93 7.71 -12.96 9.94
CA ALA A 93 8.39 -11.71 10.30
C ALA A 93 8.96 -10.92 9.09
N SER A 94 8.21 -10.85 8.00
CA SER A 94 8.66 -10.17 6.78
C SER A 94 7.53 -9.37 6.19
N CYS A 95 7.02 -8.37 6.56
CA CYS A 95 5.99 -7.56 5.90
C CYS A 95 5.45 -8.16 4.54
N ASP A 96 4.68 -7.45 3.79
CA ASP A 96 4.12 -7.95 2.51
C ASP A 96 5.17 -7.92 1.37
N PHE A 97 6.03 -6.90 1.34
CA PHE A 97 7.08 -6.76 0.32
C PHE A 97 8.44 -6.40 0.92
N ARG A 98 9.47 -6.90 0.26
CA ARG A 98 10.87 -6.48 0.45
C ARG A 98 11.34 -5.81 -0.84
N VAL A 99 11.87 -4.60 -0.72
CA VAL A 99 12.40 -3.82 -1.85
C VAL A 99 13.91 -3.69 -1.68
N ASN A 100 14.67 -4.38 -2.51
CA ASN A 100 16.13 -4.34 -2.54
C ASN A 100 16.56 -3.44 -3.72
N ARG A 101 17.23 -2.34 -3.41
CA ARG A 101 17.71 -1.35 -4.39
C ARG A 101 19.24 -1.31 -4.38
N THR A 102 19.84 -1.11 -5.55
CA THR A 102 21.31 -1.01 -5.66
C THR A 102 21.82 0.21 -4.89
N ASN A 103 22.81 0.01 -4.02
CA ASN A 103 23.44 1.04 -3.22
C ASN A 103 22.50 1.79 -2.26
N GLN A 104 21.39 1.19 -1.88
CA GLN A 104 20.41 1.73 -0.94
C GLN A 104 20.01 0.67 0.09
N SER A 105 19.59 1.11 1.25
CA SER A 105 19.10 0.22 2.29
C SER A 105 17.86 -0.53 1.84
N THR A 106 17.73 -1.79 2.26
CA THR A 106 16.52 -2.58 2.06
C THR A 106 15.35 -1.98 2.81
N ILE A 107 14.20 -1.88 2.15
CA ILE A 107 12.94 -1.39 2.73
C ILE A 107 11.92 -2.52 2.75
N LEU A 108 11.28 -2.72 3.90
CA LEU A 108 10.11 -3.57 4.03
C LEU A 108 8.84 -2.72 3.90
N VAL A 109 7.87 -3.22 3.15
CA VAL A 109 6.60 -2.54 2.93
C VAL A 109 5.47 -3.43 3.43
N GLU A 110 4.71 -2.92 4.39
CA GLU A 110 3.45 -3.50 4.87
C GLU A 110 2.30 -2.70 4.29
N THR A 111 1.26 -3.36 3.76
CA THR A 111 0.07 -2.71 3.22
C THR A 111 -1.20 -3.24 3.85
N LYS A 112 -2.13 -2.34 4.15
CA LYS A 112 -3.47 -2.70 4.64
C LYS A 112 -4.54 -1.99 3.83
N ASN A 113 -5.48 -2.80 3.33
CA ASN A 113 -6.62 -2.31 2.57
C ASN A 113 -7.91 -2.48 3.41
N TYR A 114 -8.04 -1.65 4.45
CA TYR A 114 -9.18 -1.65 5.36
C TYR A 114 -10.06 -0.42 5.15
N ASP A 115 -11.39 -0.59 5.27
CA ASP A 115 -12.37 0.50 5.24
C ASP A 115 -12.41 1.29 6.58
N ARG A 116 -11.75 0.79 7.63
CA ARG A 116 -11.61 1.42 8.95
C ARG A 116 -10.13 1.50 9.33
N ASN A 117 -9.83 2.38 10.28
CA ASN A 117 -8.46 2.55 10.73
C ASN A 117 -7.76 1.23 11.07
N VAL A 118 -6.53 1.11 10.61
CA VAL A 118 -5.64 0.00 10.94
C VAL A 118 -5.46 -0.08 12.46
N THR A 119 -5.53 -1.27 13.01
CA THR A 119 -5.48 -1.48 14.46
C THR A 119 -4.07 -1.31 15.02
N LEU A 120 -3.98 -1.02 16.31
CA LEU A 120 -2.70 -0.91 17.02
C LEU A 120 -1.90 -2.23 17.01
N ASP A 121 -2.57 -3.37 16.94
CA ASP A 121 -1.90 -4.68 16.91
C ASP A 121 -1.17 -4.92 15.59
N GLU A 122 -1.72 -4.45 14.46
CA GLU A 122 -1.03 -4.45 13.17
C GLU A 122 0.21 -3.55 13.20
N VAL A 123 0.10 -2.37 13.81
CA VAL A 123 1.24 -1.45 13.97
C VAL A 123 2.35 -2.10 14.82
N LYS A 124 1.98 -2.74 15.93
CA LYS A 124 2.95 -3.45 16.79
C LYS A 124 3.61 -4.63 16.06
N LYS A 125 2.84 -5.38 15.26
CA LYS A 125 3.37 -6.45 14.43
C LYS A 125 4.41 -5.90 13.45
N PHE A 126 4.08 -4.85 12.73
CA PHE A 126 4.99 -4.20 11.78
C PHE A 126 6.31 -3.75 12.46
N ILE A 127 6.23 -3.05 13.58
CA ILE A 127 7.42 -2.60 14.33
C ILE A 127 8.30 -3.79 14.69
N ARG A 128 7.72 -4.85 15.26
CA ARG A 128 8.47 -6.06 15.62
C ARG A 128 9.14 -6.70 14.42
N ASP A 129 8.46 -6.78 13.27
CA ASP A 129 8.97 -7.39 12.07
C ASP A 129 10.15 -6.57 11.50
N ILE A 130 10.08 -5.23 11.55
CA ILE A 130 11.17 -4.32 11.19
C ILE A 130 12.37 -4.50 12.12
N GLU A 131 12.17 -4.51 13.44
CA GLU A 131 13.23 -4.69 14.43
C GLU A 131 13.94 -6.05 14.26
N GLN A 132 13.17 -7.12 13.96
CA GLN A 132 13.72 -8.45 13.72
C GLN A 132 14.53 -8.53 12.44
N GLN A 133 14.09 -7.88 11.38
CA GLN A 133 14.77 -7.87 10.07
C GLN A 133 15.91 -6.84 9.99
N LYS A 134 15.97 -5.90 10.93
CA LYS A 134 16.96 -4.79 10.96
C LYS A 134 16.99 -4.02 9.64
N CYS A 135 15.81 -3.69 9.11
CA CYS A 135 15.61 -2.94 7.87
C CYS A 135 14.81 -1.68 8.16
N HIS A 136 14.75 -0.76 7.21
CA HIS A 136 13.76 0.31 7.23
C HIS A 136 12.37 -0.23 6.86
N GLY A 137 11.31 0.52 7.20
CA GLY A 137 9.96 0.06 6.95
C GLY A 137 8.99 1.16 6.55
N ILE A 138 8.05 0.81 5.67
CA ILE A 138 6.93 1.67 5.30
C ILE A 138 5.63 0.93 5.59
N PHE A 139 4.74 1.57 6.33
CA PHE A 139 3.40 1.07 6.58
C PHE A 139 2.39 1.89 5.78
N LEU A 140 1.74 1.26 4.81
CA LEU A 140 0.77 1.88 3.91
C LEU A 140 -0.66 1.47 4.29
N SER A 141 -1.50 2.43 4.67
CA SER A 141 -2.95 2.23 4.75
C SER A 141 -3.60 2.78 3.49
N GLN A 142 -4.25 1.93 2.71
CA GLN A 142 -4.73 2.31 1.38
C GLN A 142 -5.95 3.25 1.44
N HIS A 143 -6.95 2.95 2.27
CA HIS A 143 -8.23 3.68 2.29
C HIS A 143 -8.63 4.19 3.67
N SER A 144 -7.73 4.14 4.65
CA SER A 144 -8.05 4.54 6.02
C SER A 144 -6.84 5.14 6.74
N GLY A 145 -7.05 5.60 7.97
CA GLY A 145 -5.96 6.00 8.85
C GLY A 145 -5.29 4.83 9.55
N ILE A 146 -4.23 5.12 10.29
CA ILE A 146 -3.51 4.17 11.15
C ILE A 146 -3.67 4.63 12.60
N THR A 147 -4.15 3.73 13.46
CA THR A 147 -4.41 4.05 14.87
C THR A 147 -3.13 4.48 15.59
N SER A 148 -3.19 5.62 16.30
CA SER A 148 -2.07 6.22 17.04
C SER A 148 -0.88 6.64 16.20
N LYS A 149 -1.07 6.86 14.91
CA LYS A 149 -0.07 7.41 14.01
C LYS A 149 -0.66 8.60 13.25
N GLN A 150 0.19 9.57 12.91
CA GLN A 150 -0.15 10.67 12.00
C GLN A 150 0.19 10.26 10.56
N ASN A 151 -0.38 10.98 9.60
CA ASN A 151 0.00 10.78 8.21
C ASN A 151 1.44 11.24 7.98
N PHE A 152 2.23 10.46 7.28
CA PHE A 152 3.68 10.63 7.13
C PHE A 152 4.45 10.70 8.46
N GLN A 153 3.92 10.11 9.54
CA GLN A 153 4.68 10.02 10.79
C GLN A 153 5.94 9.18 10.57
N ILE A 154 7.04 9.67 11.12
CA ILE A 154 8.34 9.02 11.10
C ILE A 154 8.68 8.59 12.54
N ASP A 155 8.97 7.31 12.71
CA ASP A 155 9.55 6.78 13.94
C ASP A 155 10.96 6.26 13.65
N ILE A 156 11.88 6.43 14.60
CA ILE A 156 13.22 5.84 14.55
C ILE A 156 13.33 4.81 15.66
N LYS A 157 13.75 3.59 15.30
CA LYS A 157 13.96 2.46 16.21
C LYS A 157 15.37 1.90 16.06
N GLY A 158 16.29 2.33 16.94
CA GLY A 158 17.72 2.14 16.71
C GLY A 158 18.13 2.86 15.43
N THR A 159 18.67 2.14 14.47
CA THR A 159 19.02 2.65 13.14
C THR A 159 17.89 2.50 12.10
N ASN A 160 16.77 1.87 12.47
CA ASN A 160 15.68 1.61 11.55
C ASN A 160 14.70 2.80 11.49
N ILE A 161 14.39 3.26 10.30
CA ILE A 161 13.45 4.33 10.01
C ILE A 161 12.12 3.70 9.60
N LEU A 162 11.03 4.11 10.24
CA LEU A 162 9.68 3.63 9.98
C LEU A 162 8.81 4.82 9.54
N VAL A 163 8.15 4.71 8.40
CA VAL A 163 7.25 5.75 7.87
C VAL A 163 5.84 5.19 7.77
N TYR A 164 4.85 5.93 8.29
CA TYR A 164 3.45 5.55 8.29
C TYR A 164 2.66 6.49 7.35
N VAL A 165 1.97 5.92 6.37
CA VAL A 165 1.24 6.70 5.37
C VAL A 165 -0.22 6.30 5.32
N HIS A 166 -1.11 7.30 5.40
CA HIS A 166 -2.55 7.13 5.39
C HIS A 166 -3.15 7.42 4.02
N ASN A 167 -4.26 6.77 3.70
CA ASN A 167 -5.07 7.03 2.50
C ASN A 167 -4.23 7.09 1.22
N VAL A 168 -3.35 6.10 1.05
CA VAL A 168 -2.37 6.07 -0.05
C VAL A 168 -3.02 5.86 -1.41
N ASP A 169 -4.10 5.07 -1.45
CA ASP A 169 -4.83 4.68 -2.67
C ASP A 169 -3.90 4.24 -3.81
N TYR A 170 -2.87 3.46 -3.45
CA TYR A 170 -1.84 2.98 -4.37
C TYR A 170 -1.14 4.08 -5.19
N CYS A 171 -1.20 5.34 -4.74
CA CYS A 171 -0.62 6.48 -5.43
C CYS A 171 0.92 6.35 -5.51
N PRO A 172 1.51 6.22 -6.71
CA PRO A 172 2.96 6.04 -6.87
C PRO A 172 3.76 7.20 -6.29
N HIS A 173 3.24 8.42 -6.44
CA HIS A 173 3.91 9.62 -5.94
C HIS A 173 4.00 9.62 -4.40
N THR A 174 2.91 9.30 -3.72
CA THR A 174 2.85 9.19 -2.25
C THR A 174 3.82 8.13 -1.74
N ILE A 175 3.86 6.96 -2.40
CA ILE A 175 4.78 5.87 -2.05
C ILE A 175 6.23 6.29 -2.29
N LYS A 176 6.51 6.97 -3.41
CA LYS A 176 7.85 7.47 -3.72
C LYS A 176 8.36 8.46 -2.66
N ILE A 177 7.51 9.42 -2.24
CA ILE A 177 7.85 10.37 -1.17
C ILE A 177 8.23 9.64 0.12
N ALA A 178 7.45 8.63 0.53
CA ALA A 178 7.75 7.86 1.74
C ALA A 178 9.11 7.15 1.67
N ILE A 179 9.48 6.66 0.50
CA ILE A 179 10.78 6.02 0.26
C ILE A 179 11.89 7.07 0.27
N ASP A 180 11.69 8.23 -0.38
CA ASP A 180 12.67 9.31 -0.42
C ASP A 180 12.96 9.89 0.97
N ILE A 181 11.95 9.94 1.85
CA ILE A 181 12.14 10.31 3.26
C ILE A 181 13.10 9.32 3.95
N ILE A 182 12.90 8.01 3.75
CA ILE A 182 13.79 7.00 4.32
C ILE A 182 15.21 7.17 3.81
N ASP A 183 15.38 7.33 2.50
CA ASP A 183 16.71 7.47 1.89
C ASP A 183 17.43 8.70 2.43
N THR A 184 16.77 9.85 2.43
CA THR A 184 17.34 11.10 2.93
C THR A 184 17.74 10.99 4.40
N LEU A 185 16.91 10.38 5.24
CA LEU A 185 17.21 10.22 6.67
C LEU A 185 18.28 9.15 6.90
N SER A 186 18.32 8.09 6.11
CA SER A 186 19.34 7.05 6.19
C SER A 186 20.72 7.60 5.88
N ASP A 187 20.84 8.43 4.84
CA ASP A 187 22.10 9.10 4.49
C ASP A 187 22.55 10.03 5.61
N ARG A 188 21.64 10.80 6.21
CA ARG A 188 21.96 11.68 7.35
C ARG A 188 22.35 10.91 8.62
N LEU A 189 21.70 9.78 8.88
CA LEU A 189 22.08 8.93 10.03
C LEU A 189 23.49 8.36 9.83
N ALA A 190 23.81 7.91 8.62
CA ALA A 190 25.15 7.39 8.32
C ALA A 190 26.25 8.47 8.48
N GLU A 191 25.99 9.72 8.02
CA GLU A 191 26.90 10.85 8.22
C GLU A 191 27.15 11.13 9.71
N LEU A 192 26.12 11.01 10.57
CA LEU A 192 26.22 11.24 12.00
C LEU A 192 26.97 10.11 12.74
N GLU A 193 26.88 8.87 12.27
CA GLU A 193 27.62 7.73 12.83
C GLU A 193 29.14 7.86 12.61
N GLU A 194 29.55 8.51 11.51
CA GLU A 194 30.98 8.77 11.25
C GLU A 194 31.55 9.84 12.16
N ASP A 195 30.72 10.77 12.69
CA ASP A 195 31.15 11.93 13.47
C ASP A 195 31.05 11.76 15.00
N THR A 196 30.29 10.81 15.53
CA THR A 196 30.05 10.67 16.98
C THR A 196 29.75 9.24 17.42
N ASP A 197 30.24 8.87 18.63
CA ASP A 197 29.94 7.59 19.31
C ASP A 197 28.46 7.47 19.80
N GLU A 198 27.66 8.51 19.69
CA GLU A 198 26.24 8.50 20.06
C GLU A 198 25.37 9.23 18.99
N ILE A 199 24.52 8.46 18.31
CA ILE A 199 23.55 9.02 17.38
C ILE A 199 22.33 9.50 18.17
N CYS A 200 22.11 10.80 18.20
CA CYS A 200 20.89 11.39 18.72
C CYS A 200 20.31 12.36 17.70
N ILE A 201 19.32 11.92 16.90
CA ILE A 201 18.48 12.89 16.19
C ILE A 201 17.61 13.58 17.25
N PRO A 202 17.72 14.92 17.42
CA PRO A 202 16.90 15.62 18.38
C PRO A 202 15.42 15.36 18.10
N LYS A 203 14.67 15.04 19.14
CA LYS A 203 13.22 14.78 19.02
C LYS A 203 12.49 15.97 18.37
N GLU A 204 12.98 17.17 18.58
CA GLU A 204 12.46 18.40 17.97
C GLU A 204 12.51 18.36 16.44
N VAL A 205 13.57 17.82 15.85
CA VAL A 205 13.73 17.69 14.38
C VAL A 205 12.70 16.70 13.83
N LEU A 206 12.47 15.58 14.51
CA LEU A 206 11.44 14.61 14.12
C LEU A 206 10.04 15.20 14.28
N ASP A 207 9.79 15.94 15.35
CA ASP A 207 8.51 16.60 15.59
C ASP A 207 8.24 17.68 14.54
N ASP A 208 9.25 18.42 14.08
CA ASP A 208 9.11 19.43 13.03
C ASP A 208 8.85 18.80 11.65
N ILE A 209 9.56 17.73 11.30
CA ILE A 209 9.29 16.95 10.09
C ILE A 209 7.84 16.43 10.12
N ASN A 210 7.44 15.80 11.21
CA ASN A 210 6.08 15.27 11.37
C ASN A 210 4.99 16.36 11.29
N LYS A 211 5.25 17.57 11.77
CA LYS A 211 4.32 18.71 11.64
C LYS A 211 4.20 19.22 10.21
N GLU A 212 5.29 19.25 9.47
CA GLU A 212 5.30 19.76 8.09
C GLU A 212 4.50 18.85 7.16
N TYR A 213 4.61 17.52 7.32
CA TYR A 213 3.88 16.54 6.53
C TYR A 213 2.45 16.24 7.04
N SER A 214 2.05 16.83 8.17
CA SER A 214 0.68 16.68 8.72
C SER A 214 -0.29 17.78 8.27
N ARG A 215 0.17 18.75 7.46
CA ARG A 215 -0.61 19.84 6.87
C ARG A 215 -1.11 19.45 5.49
#